data_957180e6453e27826fce7ddf3f1e2829
#
_entry.id   957180e6453e27826fce7ddf3f1e2829
#
_cell.length_a   1.000
_cell.length_b   1.000
_cell.length_c   1.000
_cell.angle_alpha   90.00
_cell.angle_beta   90.00
_cell.angle_gamma   90.00
#
_symmetry.space_group_name_H-M   'P 1'
#
loop_
_entity.id
_entity.type
_entity.pdbx_description
1 polymer ?
#
loop_
_entity_poly.entity_id
_entity_poly.type
_entity_poly.pdbx_seq_one_letter_code
_entity_poly.pdbx_strand_id
1 'polypeptide(L)'
;MTEMLRILPYNSVTFDKGIVIGDAYNVRVTYEINGERRLDFSHPINEKSEIISENKIVVCEGQAYRIIKVTKTIGEKNFITTECSHVYNADASNIHIQNIPDLIGKTPSYVLGQIFKNTKFSIMTDSELTKVGLKRVDYSGFKVDFFSMDKINPYEAVKALIENCGKGEIYADNYKIALVERIGGESCLRLDLSKNMKDISIERDITDMVTKLYPYGKDDAHIGSVNSGKQYIISENADIYGVREGYRDYTDYIEPSKILRRARWEFDSENEERIDVPCVNITGGYADISKLADYADEKINIGDTVTVIDCGNEIRERVIRLEYYPYQSDDTVISVGRVKKDLFFYLEQIGTLAKRYKKVSTTGGKVKAKSVSGVISQSGMKINGENGTVSLLSDIIEVSTDGDVKTQIGNVNGQFVFNITDNNGNSAVNITDKGNMNFKGDFETEKLSVGDNVITQDSNGMLCINGKRILVEGE
;
A
#
# COMPACT_ATOMS: atom_id res chain seq x y z
N MET A 1 26.98 29.36 14.50
CA MET A 1 26.58 28.85 15.84
C MET A 1 25.94 27.50 15.64
N THR A 2 26.54 26.45 16.16
CA THR A 2 26.00 25.11 16.10
C THR A 2 24.68 25.11 16.86
N GLU A 3 23.59 24.77 16.22
CA GLU A 3 22.24 24.81 16.79
C GLU A 3 22.14 23.68 17.82
N MET A 4 22.13 24.00 19.12
CA MET A 4 22.06 23.01 20.21
C MET A 4 20.67 22.40 20.27
N LEU A 5 20.56 21.15 20.80
CA LEU A 5 19.28 20.52 21.05
C LEU A 5 18.37 21.36 21.95
N ARG A 6 17.10 21.41 21.61
CA ARG A 6 16.06 22.13 22.38
C ARG A 6 14.90 21.18 22.72
N ILE A 7 14.44 21.23 23.97
CA ILE A 7 13.27 20.48 24.44
C ILE A 7 12.05 21.39 24.46
N LEU A 8 10.94 20.89 23.92
CA LEU A 8 9.64 21.56 23.89
C LEU A 8 8.54 20.70 24.53
N PRO A 9 7.43 21.32 24.97
CA PRO A 9 6.24 20.60 25.39
C PRO A 9 5.70 19.66 24.29
N TYR A 10 5.02 18.59 24.70
CA TYR A 10 4.48 17.55 23.81
C TYR A 10 3.49 18.07 22.76
N ASN A 11 2.80 19.17 23.04
CA ASN A 11 1.78 19.76 22.15
C ASN A 11 2.29 20.89 21.27
N SER A 12 3.61 21.13 21.23
CA SER A 12 4.20 22.18 20.39
C SER A 12 4.01 21.86 18.90
N VAL A 13 3.63 22.90 18.15
CA VAL A 13 3.49 22.85 16.67
C VAL A 13 4.45 23.82 15.97
N THR A 14 5.12 24.68 16.73
CA THR A 14 6.20 25.57 16.31
C THR A 14 7.47 25.21 17.06
N PHE A 15 8.63 25.31 16.41
CA PHE A 15 9.88 24.70 16.86
C PHE A 15 11.03 25.70 17.04
N ASP A 16 10.74 26.97 16.98
CA ASP A 16 11.69 28.09 17.13
C ASP A 16 12.08 28.41 18.60
N LYS A 17 11.30 27.93 19.55
CA LYS A 17 11.47 28.11 20.99
C LYS A 17 11.83 26.80 21.67
N GLY A 18 12.11 26.80 22.96
CA GLY A 18 12.40 25.63 23.76
C GLY A 18 13.55 25.84 24.74
N ILE A 19 13.74 24.85 25.63
CA ILE A 19 14.82 24.87 26.62
C ILE A 19 16.04 24.16 25.99
N VAL A 20 17.16 24.86 25.97
CA VAL A 20 18.42 24.35 25.42
C VAL A 20 19.04 23.32 26.37
N ILE A 21 19.39 22.15 25.83
CA ILE A 21 20.13 21.08 26.53
C ILE A 21 21.54 20.97 25.93
N GLY A 22 22.42 21.93 26.28
CA GLY A 22 23.77 22.01 25.73
C GLY A 22 24.73 20.91 26.20
N ASP A 23 24.34 20.13 27.24
CA ASP A 23 25.15 19.05 27.80
C ASP A 23 24.89 17.71 27.11
N ALA A 24 24.02 17.66 26.08
CA ALA A 24 23.75 16.48 25.29
C ALA A 24 25.00 16.05 24.51
N TYR A 25 25.24 14.76 24.46
CA TYR A 25 26.37 14.15 23.73
C TYR A 25 25.92 12.88 23.01
N ASN A 26 26.76 12.35 22.13
CA ASN A 26 26.42 11.24 21.25
C ASN A 26 25.10 11.50 20.48
N VAL A 27 24.93 12.73 20.03
CA VAL A 27 23.75 13.15 19.26
C VAL A 27 23.87 12.57 17.87
N ARG A 28 23.01 11.64 17.54
CA ARG A 28 23.01 10.88 16.29
C ARG A 28 21.67 11.00 15.59
N VAL A 29 21.69 11.38 14.32
CA VAL A 29 20.53 11.39 13.43
C VAL A 29 20.65 10.28 12.43
N THR A 30 19.60 9.48 12.29
CA THR A 30 19.46 8.49 11.22
C THR A 30 18.32 8.92 10.33
N TYR A 31 18.54 8.92 9.02
CA TYR A 31 17.51 9.21 8.03
C TYR A 31 17.56 8.18 6.90
N GLU A 32 16.43 7.54 6.61
CA GLU A 32 16.24 6.54 5.57
C GLU A 32 15.09 6.95 4.65
N ILE A 33 15.26 6.78 3.33
CA ILE A 33 14.23 7.10 2.33
C ILE A 33 13.02 6.19 2.53
N ASN A 34 11.83 6.77 2.63
CA ASN A 34 10.56 6.08 2.91
C ASN A 34 10.57 5.27 4.22
N GLY A 35 11.63 5.37 5.00
CA GLY A 35 11.89 4.67 6.24
C GLY A 35 11.80 5.54 7.49
N GLU A 36 12.62 5.18 8.46
CA GLU A 36 12.68 5.86 9.74
C GLU A 36 13.55 7.12 9.66
N ARG A 37 13.11 8.16 10.36
CA ARG A 37 13.95 9.33 10.69
C ARG A 37 14.00 9.44 12.20
N ARG A 38 15.20 9.24 12.77
CA ARG A 38 15.43 9.05 14.20
C ARG A 38 16.50 9.97 14.73
N LEU A 39 16.38 10.36 15.99
CA LEU A 39 17.37 11.08 16.76
C LEU A 39 17.63 10.32 18.07
N ASP A 40 18.87 9.96 18.30
CA ASP A 40 19.33 9.40 19.56
C ASP A 40 20.32 10.39 20.22
N PHE A 41 20.28 10.51 21.54
CA PHE A 41 21.27 11.28 22.28
C PHE A 41 21.40 10.80 23.71
N SER A 42 22.53 11.15 24.33
CA SER A 42 22.77 10.95 25.76
C SER A 42 22.86 12.29 26.47
N HIS A 43 22.52 12.31 27.74
CA HIS A 43 22.58 13.50 28.59
C HIS A 43 23.01 13.12 30.00
N PRO A 44 23.96 13.83 30.65
CA PRO A 44 24.32 13.58 32.04
C PRO A 44 23.12 13.87 32.95
N ILE A 45 23.02 13.16 34.08
CA ILE A 45 21.98 13.42 35.06
C ILE A 45 22.33 14.66 35.85
N ASN A 46 21.57 15.74 35.63
CA ASN A 46 21.65 17.03 36.29
C ASN A 46 20.26 17.68 36.34
N GLU A 47 20.14 18.92 36.79
CA GLU A 47 18.87 19.65 36.86
C GLU A 47 18.12 19.73 35.52
N LYS A 48 18.84 19.82 34.39
CA LYS A 48 18.24 19.86 33.06
C LYS A 48 17.71 18.48 32.62
N SER A 49 18.22 17.41 33.20
CA SER A 49 17.77 16.07 32.82
C SER A 49 16.32 15.80 33.21
N GLU A 50 15.74 16.54 34.15
CA GLU A 50 14.35 16.41 34.59
C GLU A 50 13.33 16.83 33.50
N ILE A 51 13.77 17.70 32.58
CA ILE A 51 12.93 18.11 31.46
C ILE A 51 12.91 17.07 30.32
N ILE A 52 13.81 16.09 30.33
CA ILE A 52 13.89 15.02 29.32
C ILE A 52 12.95 13.91 29.74
N SER A 53 11.80 13.84 29.11
CA SER A 53 10.80 12.79 29.39
C SER A 53 10.09 12.38 28.11
N GLU A 54 9.47 11.21 28.15
CA GLU A 54 8.72 10.64 27.04
C GLU A 54 7.64 11.61 26.54
N ASN A 55 7.30 11.51 25.27
CA ASN A 55 6.31 12.31 24.56
C ASN A 55 6.67 13.81 24.39
N LYS A 56 7.74 14.33 25.00
CA LYS A 56 8.22 15.68 24.68
C LYS A 56 8.88 15.73 23.29
N ILE A 57 9.03 16.93 22.77
CA ILE A 57 9.64 17.19 21.47
C ILE A 57 11.07 17.66 21.66
N VAL A 58 12.00 17.11 20.89
CA VAL A 58 13.38 17.56 20.77
C VAL A 58 13.57 18.14 19.37
N VAL A 59 14.19 19.30 19.27
CA VAL A 59 14.56 19.91 18.00
C VAL A 59 16.06 19.77 17.77
N CYS A 60 16.42 19.23 16.61
CA CYS A 60 17.77 19.09 16.12
C CYS A 60 17.82 19.57 14.66
N GLU A 61 18.69 20.51 14.33
CA GLU A 61 18.84 21.06 12.98
C GLU A 61 17.50 21.47 12.34
N GLY A 62 16.65 22.17 13.11
CA GLY A 62 15.33 22.63 12.65
C GLY A 62 14.26 21.54 12.52
N GLN A 63 14.61 20.28 12.75
CA GLN A 63 13.68 19.16 12.68
C GLN A 63 13.24 18.71 14.07
N ALA A 64 11.97 18.40 14.21
CA ALA A 64 11.33 18.03 15.46
C ALA A 64 11.20 16.50 15.58
N TYR A 65 11.62 15.98 16.71
CA TYR A 65 11.57 14.56 17.04
C TYR A 65 10.81 14.37 18.34
N ARG A 66 9.99 13.35 18.44
CA ARG A 66 9.29 12.97 19.64
C ARG A 66 10.10 11.96 20.44
N ILE A 67 10.32 12.24 21.71
CA ILE A 67 10.96 11.28 22.62
C ILE A 67 10.01 10.09 22.81
N ILE A 68 10.42 8.92 22.33
CA ILE A 68 9.64 7.67 22.43
C ILE A 68 10.12 6.77 23.57
N LYS A 69 11.39 6.91 23.96
CA LYS A 69 11.96 6.13 25.06
C LYS A 69 13.04 6.93 25.77
N VAL A 70 13.03 6.82 27.09
CA VAL A 70 14.04 7.38 27.99
C VAL A 70 14.58 6.25 28.86
N THR A 71 15.89 6.04 28.83
CA THR A 71 16.56 5.05 29.68
C THR A 71 17.52 5.78 30.63
N LYS A 72 17.31 5.64 31.93
CA LYS A 72 18.16 6.22 32.98
C LYS A 72 19.12 5.17 33.48
N THR A 73 20.42 5.42 33.35
CA THR A 73 21.48 4.55 33.87
C THR A 73 22.11 5.21 35.10
N ILE A 74 22.14 4.48 36.19
CA ILE A 74 22.74 4.90 37.47
C ILE A 74 23.82 3.89 37.85
N GLY A 75 25.05 4.36 38.06
CA GLY A 75 26.18 3.51 38.40
C GLY A 75 27.45 4.33 38.49
N GLU A 76 28.57 3.83 37.99
CA GLU A 76 29.83 4.61 37.93
C GLU A 76 29.68 5.90 37.11
N LYS A 77 28.85 5.89 36.05
CA LYS A 77 28.44 7.05 35.27
C LYS A 77 26.92 7.14 35.30
N ASN A 78 26.42 8.33 35.63
CA ASN A 78 25.00 8.62 35.68
C ASN A 78 24.58 9.40 34.44
N PHE A 79 23.76 8.81 33.58
CA PHE A 79 23.31 9.43 32.34
C PHE A 79 21.93 8.94 31.91
N ILE A 80 21.32 9.70 31.03
CA ILE A 80 20.09 9.35 30.32
C ILE A 80 20.43 9.10 28.85
N THR A 81 19.89 8.04 28.26
CA THR A 81 19.83 7.85 26.81
C THR A 81 18.41 7.99 26.33
N THR A 82 18.24 8.63 25.20
CA THR A 82 16.91 8.85 24.58
C THR A 82 16.88 8.29 23.18
N GLU A 83 15.72 7.70 22.86
CA GLU A 83 15.36 7.34 21.48
C GLU A 83 14.20 8.24 21.06
N CYS A 84 14.38 8.95 19.95
CA CYS A 84 13.39 9.89 19.44
C CYS A 84 13.08 9.60 17.98
N SER A 85 11.80 9.63 17.62
CA SER A 85 11.34 9.45 16.25
C SER A 85 10.85 10.78 15.70
N HIS A 86 11.13 11.08 14.43
CA HIS A 86 10.67 12.30 13.79
C HIS A 86 9.14 12.44 13.94
N VAL A 87 8.67 13.68 14.13
CA VAL A 87 7.24 13.93 14.40
C VAL A 87 6.31 13.37 13.30
N TYR A 88 6.77 13.28 12.06
CA TYR A 88 6.02 12.61 11.02
C TYR A 88 5.84 11.12 11.35
N ASN A 89 6.92 10.38 11.62
CA ASN A 89 6.85 8.95 11.91
C ASN A 89 6.05 8.67 13.20
N ALA A 90 6.39 9.35 14.30
CA ALA A 90 5.79 9.13 15.60
C ALA A 90 4.32 9.55 15.66
N ASP A 91 4.01 10.77 15.22
CA ASP A 91 2.68 11.33 15.43
C ASP A 91 1.68 10.83 14.38
N ALA A 92 2.11 10.58 13.14
CA ALA A 92 1.25 9.96 12.13
C ALA A 92 0.86 8.52 12.49
N SER A 93 1.75 7.78 13.16
CA SER A 93 1.46 6.43 13.65
C SER A 93 0.46 6.40 14.81
N ASN A 94 0.30 7.50 15.55
CA ASN A 94 -0.58 7.62 16.71
C ASN A 94 -1.95 8.24 16.42
N ILE A 95 -2.26 8.53 15.16
CA ILE A 95 -3.56 9.04 14.73
C ILE A 95 -4.41 7.86 14.23
N HIS A 96 -5.69 7.83 14.60
CA HIS A 96 -6.64 6.84 14.09
C HIS A 96 -7.53 7.45 13.02
N ILE A 97 -7.51 6.86 11.82
CA ILE A 97 -8.44 7.16 10.73
C ILE A 97 -9.50 6.06 10.71
N GLN A 98 -10.76 6.44 10.90
CA GLN A 98 -11.86 5.48 10.87
C GLN A 98 -12.11 4.97 9.45
N ASN A 99 -12.10 5.87 8.46
CA ASN A 99 -12.37 5.55 7.07
C ASN A 99 -11.79 6.62 6.13
N ILE A 100 -11.12 6.17 5.07
CA ILE A 100 -10.82 6.96 3.88
C ILE A 100 -11.81 6.46 2.82
N PRO A 101 -12.72 7.32 2.31
CA PRO A 101 -13.71 6.91 1.32
C PRO A 101 -13.06 6.48 0.02
N ASP A 102 -13.82 5.85 -0.85
CA ASP A 102 -13.37 5.45 -2.18
C ASP A 102 -12.93 6.68 -2.99
N LEU A 103 -11.66 6.72 -3.35
CA LEU A 103 -11.05 7.77 -4.15
C LEU A 103 -10.63 7.18 -5.50
N ILE A 104 -11.35 7.55 -6.57
CA ILE A 104 -11.14 7.03 -7.92
C ILE A 104 -10.56 8.14 -8.80
N GLY A 105 -9.47 7.87 -9.51
CA GLY A 105 -8.84 8.80 -10.46
C GLY A 105 -8.36 10.10 -9.82
N LYS A 106 -7.99 10.08 -8.55
CA LYS A 106 -7.48 11.23 -7.81
C LYS A 106 -5.96 11.32 -7.89
N THR A 107 -5.42 12.52 -7.78
CA THR A 107 -3.97 12.68 -7.69
C THR A 107 -3.43 12.18 -6.34
N PRO A 108 -2.20 11.64 -6.27
CA PRO A 108 -1.57 11.26 -5.01
C PRO A 108 -1.58 12.35 -3.95
N SER A 109 -1.33 13.61 -4.33
CA SER A 109 -1.39 14.76 -3.41
C SER A 109 -2.79 14.98 -2.84
N TYR A 110 -3.85 14.76 -3.63
CA TYR A 110 -5.22 14.81 -3.12
C TYR A 110 -5.48 13.68 -2.11
N VAL A 111 -5.05 12.45 -2.44
CA VAL A 111 -5.19 11.30 -1.53
C VAL A 111 -4.43 11.55 -0.23
N LEU A 112 -3.18 12.06 -0.31
CA LEU A 112 -2.39 12.44 0.85
C LEU A 112 -3.14 13.47 1.73
N GLY A 113 -3.78 14.46 1.10
CA GLY A 113 -4.62 15.44 1.80
C GLY A 113 -5.83 14.83 2.51
N GLN A 114 -6.43 13.76 1.96
CA GLN A 114 -7.50 13.04 2.65
C GLN A 114 -6.99 12.17 3.81
N ILE A 115 -5.81 11.56 3.68
CA ILE A 115 -5.16 10.81 4.76
C ILE A 115 -4.91 11.71 5.97
N PHE A 116 -4.44 12.94 5.76
CA PHE A 116 -4.09 13.87 6.84
C PHE A 116 -5.19 14.89 7.17
N LYS A 117 -6.41 14.70 6.63
CA LYS A 117 -7.53 15.59 6.91
C LYS A 117 -7.84 15.65 8.41
N ASN A 118 -8.07 16.85 8.93
CA ASN A 118 -8.33 17.12 10.34
C ASN A 118 -7.21 16.72 11.31
N THR A 119 -5.97 16.68 10.83
CA THR A 119 -4.78 16.48 11.64
C THR A 119 -3.98 17.78 11.72
N LYS A 120 -2.90 17.79 12.50
CA LYS A 120 -1.95 18.91 12.55
C LYS A 120 -0.98 18.97 11.36
N PHE A 121 -1.01 17.96 10.50
CA PHE A 121 -0.18 17.93 9.30
C PHE A 121 -0.79 18.77 8.19
N SER A 122 0.07 19.39 7.38
CA SER A 122 -0.31 20.14 6.19
C SER A 122 0.45 19.65 4.97
N ILE A 123 -0.21 19.68 3.82
CA ILE A 123 0.43 19.31 2.55
C ILE A 123 1.21 20.50 2.03
N MET A 124 2.49 20.30 1.71
CA MET A 124 3.35 21.34 1.16
C MET A 124 2.82 21.85 -0.18
N THR A 125 2.94 23.14 -0.40
CA THR A 125 2.61 23.77 -1.68
C THR A 125 3.74 23.57 -2.70
N ASP A 126 3.45 23.74 -3.99
CA ASP A 126 4.48 23.66 -5.05
C ASP A 126 5.58 24.72 -4.86
N SER A 127 5.22 25.89 -4.36
CA SER A 127 6.18 26.94 -4.03
C SER A 127 7.13 26.53 -2.89
N GLU A 128 6.65 25.82 -1.88
CA GLU A 128 7.49 25.29 -0.80
C GLU A 128 8.41 24.20 -1.31
N LEU A 129 7.91 23.28 -2.14
CA LEU A 129 8.71 22.22 -2.74
C LEU A 129 9.79 22.76 -3.68
N THR A 130 9.46 23.74 -4.50
CA THR A 130 10.45 24.41 -5.39
C THR A 130 11.60 25.02 -4.61
N LYS A 131 11.36 25.60 -3.43
CA LYS A 131 12.43 26.16 -2.57
C LYS A 131 13.44 25.13 -2.09
N VAL A 132 13.02 23.89 -1.96
CA VAL A 132 13.89 22.76 -1.56
C VAL A 132 14.27 21.86 -2.74
N GLY A 133 14.00 22.31 -3.98
CA GLY A 133 14.39 21.60 -5.20
C GLY A 133 13.61 20.33 -5.49
N LEU A 134 12.44 20.13 -4.88
CA LEU A 134 11.65 18.92 -5.00
C LEU A 134 10.42 19.12 -5.91
N LYS A 135 9.94 18.02 -6.51
CA LYS A 135 8.73 17.96 -7.34
C LYS A 135 7.77 16.92 -6.79
N ARG A 136 6.47 17.19 -6.86
CA ARG A 136 5.44 16.20 -6.50
C ARG A 136 5.45 15.01 -7.45
N VAL A 137 5.08 13.83 -6.94
CA VAL A 137 4.93 12.61 -7.73
C VAL A 137 3.85 12.75 -8.83
N ASP A 138 2.87 13.61 -8.63
CA ASP A 138 1.79 13.90 -9.57
C ASP A 138 1.98 15.17 -10.41
N TYR A 139 3.20 15.71 -10.45
CA TYR A 139 3.55 16.89 -11.24
C TYR A 139 3.21 16.71 -12.74
N SER A 140 3.38 15.51 -13.28
CA SER A 140 3.03 15.14 -14.65
C SER A 140 1.54 14.79 -14.87
N GLY A 141 0.67 15.02 -13.86
CA GLY A 141 -0.75 14.69 -13.93
C GLY A 141 -1.08 13.22 -13.62
N PHE A 142 -0.15 12.47 -13.02
CA PHE A 142 -0.38 11.09 -12.59
C PHE A 142 -1.56 11.00 -11.61
N LYS A 143 -2.37 9.95 -11.76
CA LYS A 143 -3.55 9.68 -10.94
C LYS A 143 -3.52 8.25 -10.42
N VAL A 144 -4.01 8.09 -9.21
CA VAL A 144 -4.26 6.80 -8.58
C VAL A 144 -5.59 6.25 -9.10
N ASP A 145 -5.61 5.03 -9.58
CA ASP A 145 -6.82 4.41 -10.13
C ASP A 145 -7.88 4.24 -9.04
N PHE A 146 -7.48 3.70 -7.91
CA PHE A 146 -8.36 3.50 -6.75
C PHE A 146 -7.57 3.53 -5.45
N PHE A 147 -8.11 4.20 -4.43
CA PHE A 147 -7.57 4.17 -3.06
C PHE A 147 -8.70 4.26 -2.03
N SER A 148 -8.71 3.37 -1.07
CA SER A 148 -9.68 3.35 0.03
C SER A 148 -9.09 2.58 1.21
N MET A 149 -9.28 3.05 2.43
CA MET A 149 -8.76 2.42 3.64
C MET A 149 -9.71 2.60 4.83
N ASP A 150 -9.79 1.57 5.68
CA ASP A 150 -10.54 1.58 6.93
C ASP A 150 -9.61 1.30 8.12
N LYS A 151 -9.85 2.00 9.25
CA LYS A 151 -9.22 1.71 10.55
C LYS A 151 -7.71 1.59 10.47
N ILE A 152 -7.08 2.63 10.01
CA ILE A 152 -5.65 2.71 9.73
C ILE A 152 -5.07 3.98 10.40
N ASN A 153 -3.76 4.06 10.56
CA ASN A 153 -3.11 5.32 10.87
C ASN A 153 -2.54 5.98 9.60
N PRO A 154 -2.30 7.30 9.61
CA PRO A 154 -1.76 8.01 8.47
C PRO A 154 -0.42 7.46 7.95
N TYR A 155 0.47 7.02 8.84
CA TYR A 155 1.78 6.49 8.45
C TYR A 155 1.65 5.21 7.60
N GLU A 156 0.84 4.25 8.03
CA GLU A 156 0.53 3.04 7.24
C GLU A 156 -0.26 3.37 5.95
N ALA A 157 -1.15 4.37 6.00
CA ALA A 157 -1.91 4.79 4.82
C ALA A 157 -1.00 5.41 3.74
N VAL A 158 0.03 6.18 4.13
CA VAL A 158 1.02 6.72 3.19
C VAL A 158 1.87 5.62 2.57
N LYS A 159 2.33 4.64 3.34
CA LYS A 159 3.04 3.47 2.79
C LYS A 159 2.20 2.76 1.73
N ALA A 160 0.91 2.50 2.03
CA ALA A 160 -0.01 1.91 1.07
C ALA A 160 -0.26 2.79 -0.16
N LEU A 161 -0.25 4.12 -0.01
CA LEU A 161 -0.35 5.04 -1.14
C LEU A 161 0.89 4.96 -2.06
N ILE A 162 2.08 4.93 -1.49
CA ILE A 162 3.34 4.77 -2.25
C ILE A 162 3.35 3.44 -3.02
N GLU A 163 2.98 2.34 -2.35
CA GLU A 163 2.83 1.02 -2.99
C GLU A 163 1.82 1.05 -4.16
N ASN A 164 0.66 1.70 -3.96
CA ASN A 164 -0.38 1.84 -4.98
C ASN A 164 0.10 2.68 -6.17
N CYS A 165 0.86 3.75 -5.92
CA CYS A 165 1.46 4.56 -6.98
C CYS A 165 2.58 3.82 -7.72
N GLY A 166 3.21 2.82 -7.11
CA GLY A 166 4.41 2.15 -7.63
C GLY A 166 5.63 3.06 -7.74
N LYS A 167 5.57 4.27 -7.15
CA LYS A 167 6.63 5.28 -7.14
C LYS A 167 6.36 6.37 -6.12
N GLY A 168 7.39 7.15 -5.81
CA GLY A 168 7.30 8.33 -4.97
C GLY A 168 7.89 8.13 -3.58
N GLU A 169 8.25 9.23 -2.98
CA GLU A 169 8.92 9.30 -1.69
C GLU A 169 8.24 10.32 -0.79
N ILE A 170 8.12 9.97 0.49
CA ILE A 170 7.55 10.89 1.47
C ILE A 170 8.62 11.87 1.95
N TYR A 171 8.41 13.14 1.65
CA TYR A 171 9.20 14.22 2.21
C TYR A 171 8.45 14.86 3.38
N ALA A 172 9.12 15.00 4.51
CA ALA A 172 8.57 15.62 5.71
C ALA A 172 9.52 16.70 6.26
N ASP A 173 9.01 17.92 6.37
CA ASP A 173 9.60 19.01 7.12
C ASP A 173 8.71 19.31 8.31
N ASN A 174 9.02 18.66 9.43
CA ASN A 174 8.20 18.69 10.63
C ASN A 174 6.75 18.19 10.34
N TYR A 175 5.74 19.06 10.47
CA TYR A 175 4.34 18.75 10.16
C TYR A 175 3.91 19.11 8.74
N LYS A 176 4.84 19.57 7.90
CA LYS A 176 4.62 19.77 6.48
C LYS A 176 5.10 18.56 5.70
N ILE A 177 4.25 18.00 4.87
CA ILE A 177 4.53 16.76 4.16
C ILE A 177 4.18 16.86 2.68
N ALA A 178 4.87 16.10 1.86
CA ALA A 178 4.54 15.90 0.45
C ALA A 178 4.98 14.52 -0.03
N LEU A 179 4.26 13.96 -0.99
CA LEU A 179 4.72 12.83 -1.77
C LEU A 179 5.43 13.38 -3.02
N VAL A 180 6.73 13.16 -3.11
CA VAL A 180 7.60 13.70 -4.15
C VAL A 180 8.08 12.62 -5.10
N GLU A 181 8.52 12.99 -6.30
CA GLU A 181 9.07 12.03 -7.28
C GLU A 181 10.33 11.37 -6.74
N ARG A 182 11.22 12.20 -6.17
CA ARG A 182 12.51 11.76 -5.63
C ARG A 182 13.04 12.81 -4.64
N ILE A 183 13.65 12.36 -3.57
CA ILE A 183 14.46 13.17 -2.65
C ILE A 183 15.91 13.13 -3.12
N GLY A 184 16.66 14.24 -3.02
CA GLY A 184 18.02 14.37 -3.51
C GLY A 184 18.09 14.53 -5.03
N GLY A 185 19.29 14.56 -5.56
CA GLY A 185 19.57 14.80 -6.97
C GLY A 185 20.86 14.15 -7.45
N GLU A 186 21.27 14.53 -8.65
CA GLU A 186 22.56 14.14 -9.19
C GLU A 186 23.66 14.93 -8.50
N SER A 187 24.60 14.25 -7.88
CA SER A 187 25.74 14.85 -7.21
C SER A 187 27.03 14.49 -7.95
N CYS A 188 27.96 15.45 -8.01
CA CYS A 188 29.33 15.19 -8.48
C CYS A 188 30.21 14.55 -7.39
N LEU A 189 29.64 14.21 -6.24
CA LEU A 189 30.39 13.69 -5.11
C LEU A 189 30.96 12.31 -5.43
N ARG A 190 32.28 12.17 -5.22
CA ARG A 190 33.02 10.92 -5.35
C ARG A 190 33.42 10.42 -3.96
N LEU A 191 32.99 9.20 -3.64
CA LEU A 191 33.31 8.51 -2.41
C LEU A 191 34.53 7.64 -2.65
N ASP A 192 35.65 7.99 -2.01
CA ASP A 192 36.95 7.37 -2.25
C ASP A 192 37.71 7.24 -0.93
N LEU A 193 38.32 6.04 -0.71
CA LEU A 193 39.17 5.76 0.46
C LEU A 193 40.35 6.72 0.57
N SER A 194 40.85 7.24 -0.56
CA SER A 194 41.95 8.19 -0.57
C SER A 194 41.54 9.65 -0.19
N LYS A 195 40.22 9.91 -0.08
CA LYS A 195 39.71 11.30 0.07
C LYS A 195 38.78 11.45 1.29
N ASN A 196 37.63 10.79 1.27
CA ASN A 196 36.53 11.07 2.19
C ASN A 196 35.86 9.82 2.79
N MET A 197 36.33 8.62 2.45
CA MET A 197 35.84 7.39 3.06
C MET A 197 36.88 6.81 4.03
N LYS A 198 36.43 6.37 5.20
CA LYS A 198 37.26 5.65 6.18
C LYS A 198 37.35 4.15 5.84
N ASP A 199 36.26 3.59 5.44
CA ASP A 199 36.10 2.21 4.99
C ASP A 199 34.98 2.14 3.94
N ILE A 200 34.96 1.09 3.14
CA ILE A 200 33.92 0.79 2.17
C ILE A 200 33.66 -0.70 2.19
N SER A 201 32.43 -1.12 2.41
CA SER A 201 31.95 -2.50 2.25
C SER A 201 30.98 -2.53 1.08
N ILE A 202 31.24 -3.37 0.08
CA ILE A 202 30.40 -3.51 -1.13
C ILE A 202 29.81 -4.90 -1.13
N GLU A 203 28.49 -5.00 -0.98
CA GLU A 203 27.73 -6.22 -1.10
C GLU A 203 27.02 -6.24 -2.46
N ARG A 204 27.13 -7.36 -3.18
CA ARG A 204 26.41 -7.60 -4.43
C ARG A 204 25.60 -8.88 -4.27
N ASP A 205 24.29 -8.75 -4.26
CA ASP A 205 23.36 -9.85 -4.02
C ASP A 205 22.53 -10.12 -5.27
N ILE A 206 22.49 -11.39 -5.68
CA ILE A 206 21.72 -11.87 -6.83
C ILE A 206 20.54 -12.77 -6.42
N THR A 207 20.26 -12.88 -5.12
CA THR A 207 19.25 -13.81 -4.59
C THR A 207 17.88 -13.60 -5.23
N ASP A 208 17.43 -12.35 -5.32
CA ASP A 208 16.11 -11.96 -5.88
C ASP A 208 16.19 -11.52 -7.35
N MET A 209 17.33 -11.73 -8.00
CA MET A 209 17.54 -11.31 -9.39
C MET A 209 16.74 -12.18 -10.35
N VAL A 210 16.06 -11.57 -11.29
CA VAL A 210 15.26 -12.23 -12.34
C VAL A 210 15.71 -11.72 -13.71
N THR A 211 16.20 -12.60 -14.57
CA THR A 211 16.57 -12.27 -15.96
C THR A 211 15.57 -12.80 -16.99
N LYS A 212 14.64 -13.70 -16.57
CA LYS A 212 13.51 -14.15 -17.39
C LYS A 212 12.23 -14.04 -16.57
N LEU A 213 11.36 -13.12 -16.98
CA LEU A 213 10.16 -12.74 -16.24
C LEU A 213 8.91 -13.26 -16.92
N TYR A 214 8.05 -13.94 -16.16
CA TYR A 214 6.69 -14.34 -16.53
C TYR A 214 5.70 -13.34 -15.91
N PRO A 215 5.16 -12.39 -16.68
CA PRO A 215 4.19 -11.45 -16.18
C PRO A 215 2.77 -11.98 -16.34
N TYR A 216 2.00 -11.95 -15.27
CA TYR A 216 0.59 -12.30 -15.23
C TYR A 216 -0.24 -11.05 -14.92
N GLY A 217 -1.40 -10.94 -15.56
CA GLY A 217 -2.40 -9.93 -15.26
C GLY A 217 -3.57 -10.52 -14.48
N LYS A 218 -4.64 -9.73 -14.36
CA LYS A 218 -5.88 -10.17 -13.75
C LYS A 218 -6.45 -11.39 -14.50
N ASP A 219 -6.99 -12.36 -13.75
CA ASP A 219 -7.58 -13.59 -14.28
C ASP A 219 -6.57 -14.39 -15.13
N ASP A 220 -5.30 -14.44 -14.71
CA ASP A 220 -4.19 -15.12 -15.39
C ASP A 220 -3.92 -14.63 -16.82
N ALA A 221 -4.34 -13.40 -17.14
CA ALA A 221 -4.02 -12.78 -18.43
C ALA A 221 -2.51 -12.76 -18.66
N HIS A 222 -2.06 -13.19 -19.82
CA HIS A 222 -0.63 -13.27 -20.18
C HIS A 222 -0.31 -12.51 -21.48
N ILE A 223 0.97 -12.27 -21.70
CA ILE A 223 1.47 -11.44 -22.81
C ILE A 223 1.59 -12.18 -24.16
N GLY A 224 1.31 -13.48 -24.22
CA GLY A 224 1.56 -14.31 -25.40
C GLY A 224 1.00 -13.76 -26.70
N SER A 225 -0.20 -13.19 -26.68
CA SER A 225 -0.88 -12.63 -27.87
C SER A 225 -0.17 -11.42 -28.48
N VAL A 226 0.62 -10.67 -27.70
CA VAL A 226 1.34 -9.45 -28.10
C VAL A 226 2.86 -9.61 -28.07
N ASN A 227 3.36 -10.81 -27.74
CA ASN A 227 4.78 -11.12 -27.60
C ASN A 227 5.20 -12.36 -28.41
N SER A 228 4.72 -12.49 -29.65
CA SER A 228 5.06 -13.57 -30.58
C SER A 228 4.84 -14.99 -29.99
N GLY A 229 3.77 -15.18 -29.23
CA GLY A 229 3.45 -16.44 -28.55
C GLY A 229 4.19 -16.71 -27.24
N LYS A 230 5.21 -15.94 -26.93
CA LYS A 230 6.00 -16.10 -25.70
C LYS A 230 5.29 -15.46 -24.51
N GLN A 231 5.09 -16.23 -23.43
CA GLN A 231 4.47 -15.74 -22.19
C GLN A 231 5.47 -15.09 -21.22
N TYR A 232 6.71 -14.87 -21.65
CA TYR A 232 7.79 -14.32 -20.85
C TYR A 232 8.59 -13.29 -21.64
N ILE A 233 9.34 -12.45 -20.92
CA ILE A 233 10.40 -11.60 -21.46
C ILE A 233 11.74 -12.02 -20.87
N ILE A 234 12.83 -11.79 -21.64
CA ILE A 234 14.21 -12.08 -21.22
C ILE A 234 14.98 -10.76 -21.31
N SER A 235 15.77 -10.49 -20.27
CA SER A 235 16.73 -9.39 -20.24
C SER A 235 18.02 -9.77 -20.99
N GLU A 236 18.69 -8.78 -21.56
CA GLU A 236 20.04 -8.94 -22.12
C GLU A 236 21.07 -9.37 -21.05
N ASN A 237 20.82 -9.05 -19.79
CA ASN A 237 21.67 -9.49 -18.68
C ASN A 237 21.62 -11.00 -18.42
N ALA A 238 20.71 -11.73 -19.05
CA ALA A 238 20.72 -13.20 -19.03
C ALA A 238 21.97 -13.80 -19.65
N ASP A 239 22.63 -13.11 -20.58
CA ASP A 239 23.89 -13.54 -21.17
C ASP A 239 25.07 -13.43 -20.19
N ILE A 240 24.96 -12.53 -19.20
CA ILE A 240 26.00 -12.28 -18.18
C ILE A 240 25.77 -13.14 -16.95
N TYR A 241 24.53 -13.15 -16.42
CA TYR A 241 24.20 -13.77 -15.14
C TYR A 241 23.49 -15.13 -15.26
N GLY A 242 23.25 -15.59 -16.49
CA GLY A 242 22.44 -16.76 -16.77
C GLY A 242 20.94 -16.50 -16.69
N VAL A 243 20.16 -17.51 -17.10
CA VAL A 243 18.69 -17.44 -17.03
C VAL A 243 18.23 -17.70 -15.61
N ARG A 244 17.63 -16.71 -14.99
CA ARG A 244 17.01 -16.74 -13.67
C ARG A 244 15.53 -16.43 -13.84
N GLU A 245 14.69 -17.45 -13.65
CA GLU A 245 13.25 -17.33 -13.90
C GLU A 245 12.53 -16.79 -12.68
N GLY A 246 11.57 -15.90 -12.91
CA GLY A 246 10.67 -15.37 -11.90
C GLY A 246 9.34 -14.95 -12.51
N TYR A 247 8.38 -14.62 -11.67
CA TYR A 247 7.07 -14.12 -12.10
C TYR A 247 6.69 -12.83 -11.37
N ARG A 248 5.73 -12.09 -11.94
CA ARG A 248 5.08 -10.94 -11.31
C ARG A 248 3.60 -10.93 -11.66
N ASP A 249 2.79 -10.68 -10.65
CA ASP A 249 1.33 -10.54 -10.78
C ASP A 249 0.97 -9.06 -10.85
N TYR A 250 0.49 -8.63 -12.02
CA TYR A 250 -0.02 -7.28 -12.28
C TYR A 250 -1.55 -7.32 -12.28
N THR A 251 -2.16 -7.57 -11.13
CA THR A 251 -3.60 -7.83 -10.96
C THR A 251 -4.51 -6.67 -11.38
N ASP A 252 -3.96 -5.47 -11.56
CA ASP A 252 -4.70 -4.28 -12.04
C ASP A 252 -4.83 -4.23 -13.56
N TYR A 253 -4.10 -5.07 -14.31
CA TYR A 253 -4.08 -5.06 -15.76
C TYR A 253 -4.73 -6.32 -16.35
N ILE A 254 -5.67 -6.11 -17.31
CA ILE A 254 -6.29 -7.19 -18.10
C ILE A 254 -5.69 -7.23 -19.51
N GLU A 255 -5.27 -6.06 -20.05
CA GLU A 255 -4.80 -5.95 -21.43
C GLU A 255 -3.35 -6.45 -21.57
N PRO A 256 -3.07 -7.47 -22.42
CA PRO A 256 -1.73 -8.02 -22.62
C PRO A 256 -0.66 -6.97 -22.99
N SER A 257 -1.03 -5.93 -23.73
CA SER A 257 -0.13 -4.84 -24.12
C SER A 257 0.32 -3.99 -22.94
N LYS A 258 -0.57 -3.74 -21.98
CA LYS A 258 -0.25 -3.01 -20.75
C LYS A 258 0.62 -3.85 -19.82
N ILE A 259 0.31 -5.15 -19.70
CA ILE A 259 1.12 -6.11 -18.93
C ILE A 259 2.55 -6.16 -19.51
N LEU A 260 2.69 -6.30 -20.85
CA LEU A 260 4.00 -6.32 -21.50
C LEU A 260 4.80 -5.04 -21.25
N ARG A 261 4.16 -3.87 -21.38
CA ARG A 261 4.82 -2.59 -21.12
C ARG A 261 5.31 -2.47 -19.68
N ARG A 262 4.48 -2.89 -18.71
CA ARG A 262 4.83 -2.89 -17.29
C ARG A 262 5.97 -3.87 -16.98
N ALA A 263 5.93 -5.06 -17.58
CA ALA A 263 6.98 -6.05 -17.42
C ALA A 263 8.33 -5.58 -18.00
N ARG A 264 8.33 -4.91 -19.16
CA ARG A 264 9.55 -4.35 -19.75
C ARG A 264 10.20 -3.28 -18.86
N TRP A 265 9.39 -2.52 -18.13
CA TRP A 265 9.88 -1.54 -17.17
C TRP A 265 10.73 -2.18 -16.05
N GLU A 266 10.45 -3.45 -15.69
CA GLU A 266 11.26 -4.18 -14.68
C GLU A 266 12.73 -4.37 -15.12
N PHE A 267 13.02 -4.29 -16.41
CA PHE A 267 14.35 -4.43 -17.01
C PHE A 267 14.91 -3.11 -17.55
N ASP A 268 14.14 -2.03 -17.49
CA ASP A 268 14.54 -0.75 -18.04
C ASP A 268 15.71 -0.14 -17.27
N SER A 269 16.66 0.46 -17.98
CA SER A 269 17.82 1.11 -17.39
C SER A 269 17.48 2.34 -16.54
N GLU A 270 16.34 2.99 -16.85
CA GLU A 270 15.84 4.13 -16.09
C GLU A 270 15.13 3.70 -14.79
N ASN A 271 14.84 2.42 -14.62
CA ASN A 271 14.25 1.88 -13.42
C ASN A 271 15.34 1.63 -12.36
N GLU A 272 15.38 2.46 -11.34
CA GLU A 272 16.32 2.31 -10.21
C GLU A 272 16.13 0.97 -9.47
N GLU A 273 14.94 0.34 -9.56
CA GLU A 273 14.61 -0.94 -8.93
C GLU A 273 14.59 -2.11 -9.92
N ARG A 274 15.26 -2.00 -11.06
CA ARG A 274 15.32 -3.08 -12.05
C ARG A 274 15.78 -4.40 -11.42
N ILE A 275 15.13 -5.50 -11.85
CA ILE A 275 15.31 -6.82 -11.21
C ILE A 275 16.34 -7.72 -11.88
N ASP A 276 16.90 -7.32 -13.02
CA ASP A 276 17.78 -8.12 -13.86
C ASP A 276 19.27 -7.84 -13.65
N VAL A 277 19.61 -7.07 -12.63
CA VAL A 277 20.98 -6.79 -12.19
C VAL A 277 21.14 -7.09 -10.72
N PRO A 278 22.37 -7.37 -10.23
CA PRO A 278 22.60 -7.54 -8.80
C PRO A 278 22.10 -6.36 -7.98
N CYS A 279 21.52 -6.63 -6.81
CA CYS A 279 21.30 -5.62 -5.81
C CYS A 279 22.65 -5.22 -5.22
N VAL A 280 23.07 -3.97 -5.43
CA VAL A 280 24.31 -3.44 -4.87
C VAL A 280 23.97 -2.63 -3.62
N ASN A 281 24.63 -2.94 -2.52
CA ASN A 281 24.54 -2.20 -1.27
C ASN A 281 25.94 -1.86 -0.79
N ILE A 282 26.24 -0.58 -0.65
CA ILE A 282 27.55 -0.06 -0.24
C ILE A 282 27.35 0.66 1.08
N THR A 283 28.13 0.24 2.08
CA THR A 283 28.14 0.89 3.39
C THR A 283 29.56 1.35 3.74
N GLY A 284 29.69 2.43 4.46
CA GLY A 284 31.01 2.87 4.89
C GLY A 284 30.98 4.13 5.77
N GLY A 285 32.07 4.32 6.46
CA GLY A 285 32.34 5.53 7.23
C GLY A 285 32.73 6.70 6.32
N TYR A 286 32.00 7.80 6.39
CA TYR A 286 32.25 9.01 5.60
C TYR A 286 32.79 10.15 6.47
N ALA A 287 33.90 10.74 6.06
CA ALA A 287 34.43 11.93 6.67
C ALA A 287 33.82 13.18 5.98
N ASP A 288 32.99 13.92 6.69
CA ASP A 288 32.36 15.12 6.16
C ASP A 288 33.40 16.25 6.01
N ILE A 289 33.97 16.35 4.83
CA ILE A 289 34.95 17.40 4.48
C ILE A 289 34.29 18.72 3.99
N SER A 290 32.96 18.76 3.86
CA SER A 290 32.24 19.96 3.39
C SER A 290 32.38 21.16 4.29
N LYS A 291 32.84 20.97 5.52
CA LYS A 291 33.16 22.06 6.48
C LYS A 291 34.50 22.73 6.21
N LEU A 292 35.36 22.19 5.34
CA LEU A 292 36.60 22.77 4.88
C LEU A 292 36.29 23.75 3.75
N ALA A 293 37.00 24.91 3.74
CA ALA A 293 36.68 26.05 2.89
C ALA A 293 36.61 25.71 1.38
N ASP A 294 37.45 24.79 0.92
CA ASP A 294 37.54 24.43 -0.51
C ASP A 294 36.65 23.24 -0.91
N TYR A 295 35.85 22.69 0.03
CA TYR A 295 35.07 21.45 -0.15
C TYR A 295 33.58 21.62 0.19
N ALA A 296 33.05 22.84 0.17
CA ALA A 296 31.64 23.10 0.54
C ALA A 296 30.63 22.29 -0.30
N ASP A 297 30.98 22.00 -1.55
CA ASP A 297 30.14 21.20 -2.47
C ASP A 297 30.22 19.67 -2.23
N GLU A 298 31.08 19.24 -1.31
CA GLU A 298 31.25 17.82 -0.95
C GLU A 298 30.27 17.38 0.16
N LYS A 299 29.22 18.15 0.42
CA LYS A 299 28.20 17.78 1.39
C LYS A 299 27.34 16.66 0.82
N ILE A 300 27.26 15.56 1.56
CA ILE A 300 26.38 14.45 1.23
C ILE A 300 24.96 14.69 1.78
N ASN A 301 23.95 14.47 0.97
CA ASN A 301 22.56 14.53 1.41
C ASN A 301 21.86 13.19 1.12
N ILE A 302 20.83 12.90 1.89
CA ILE A 302 19.98 11.75 1.65
C ILE A 302 19.35 11.85 0.24
N GLY A 303 19.36 10.76 -0.51
CA GLY A 303 18.76 10.68 -1.84
C GLY A 303 19.70 11.12 -2.99
N ASP A 304 20.86 11.69 -2.70
CA ASP A 304 21.82 12.08 -3.73
C ASP A 304 22.39 10.83 -4.44
N THR A 305 22.54 10.90 -5.77
CA THR A 305 23.32 9.93 -6.53
C THR A 305 24.79 10.31 -6.44
N VAL A 306 25.61 9.38 -5.98
CA VAL A 306 27.05 9.55 -5.77
C VAL A 306 27.83 8.51 -6.56
N THR A 307 29.11 8.79 -6.80
CA THR A 307 30.03 7.84 -7.44
C THR A 307 30.97 7.25 -6.41
N VAL A 308 30.89 5.94 -6.17
CA VAL A 308 31.79 5.21 -5.28
C VAL A 308 32.94 4.62 -6.08
N ILE A 309 34.17 4.79 -5.61
CA ILE A 309 35.38 4.27 -6.25
C ILE A 309 35.76 2.93 -5.62
N ASP A 310 35.67 1.86 -6.40
CA ASP A 310 36.05 0.50 -6.03
C ASP A 310 37.27 0.06 -6.85
N CYS A 311 38.47 0.17 -6.26
CA CYS A 311 39.73 -0.24 -6.92
C CYS A 311 39.89 0.33 -8.35
N GLY A 312 39.43 1.56 -8.58
CA GLY A 312 39.50 2.22 -9.89
C GLY A 312 38.24 2.08 -10.76
N ASN A 313 37.30 1.22 -10.35
CA ASN A 313 35.98 1.15 -10.98
C ASN A 313 35.04 2.17 -10.35
N GLU A 314 34.17 2.74 -11.17
CA GLU A 314 33.13 3.67 -10.73
C GLU A 314 31.81 2.94 -10.58
N ILE A 315 31.23 2.99 -9.38
CA ILE A 315 29.89 2.51 -9.08
C ILE A 315 29.03 3.73 -8.77
N ARG A 316 28.00 3.98 -9.59
CA ARG A 316 27.11 5.10 -9.41
C ARG A 316 25.82 4.60 -8.80
N GLU A 317 25.57 5.03 -7.58
CA GLU A 317 24.42 4.58 -6.79
C GLU A 317 23.92 5.72 -5.90
N ARG A 318 22.74 5.52 -5.32
CA ARG A 318 22.01 6.50 -4.54
C ARG A 318 22.21 6.32 -3.04
N VAL A 319 22.34 7.43 -2.31
CA VAL A 319 22.36 7.44 -0.84
C VAL A 319 20.94 7.15 -0.32
N ILE A 320 20.73 5.97 0.25
CA ILE A 320 19.42 5.52 0.76
C ILE A 320 19.27 5.67 2.26
N ARG A 321 20.40 5.67 2.99
CA ARG A 321 20.45 5.88 4.43
C ARG A 321 21.66 6.69 4.80
N LEU A 322 21.43 7.64 5.70
CA LEU A 322 22.46 8.52 6.26
C LEU A 322 22.35 8.47 7.78
N GLU A 323 23.45 8.13 8.44
CA GLU A 323 23.60 8.22 9.89
C GLU A 323 24.73 9.19 10.20
N TYR A 324 24.44 10.28 10.87
CA TYR A 324 25.41 11.33 11.11
C TYR A 324 25.28 11.94 12.50
N TYR A 325 26.35 12.61 12.91
CA TYR A 325 26.47 13.26 14.20
C TYR A 325 26.54 14.78 13.98
N PRO A 326 25.46 15.54 14.24
CA PRO A 326 25.39 16.98 13.94
C PRO A 326 26.50 17.82 14.57
N TYR A 327 27.03 17.35 15.70
CA TYR A 327 28.08 18.06 16.48
C TYR A 327 29.47 17.41 16.36
N GLN A 328 29.59 16.30 15.68
CA GLN A 328 30.83 15.56 15.45
C GLN A 328 30.88 15.16 13.97
N SER A 329 31.86 15.63 13.21
CA SER A 329 31.89 15.41 11.76
C SER A 329 32.49 14.06 11.34
N ASP A 330 33.04 13.28 12.28
CA ASP A 330 33.95 12.19 11.94
C ASP A 330 33.31 10.80 11.87
N ASP A 331 32.06 10.65 12.30
CA ASP A 331 31.42 9.34 12.47
C ASP A 331 30.18 9.17 11.59
N THR A 332 30.11 9.88 10.46
CA THR A 332 29.01 9.70 9.51
C THR A 332 29.11 8.34 8.85
N VAL A 333 28.01 7.56 8.86
CA VAL A 333 27.88 6.29 8.14
C VAL A 333 26.86 6.47 7.04
N ILE A 334 27.23 6.02 5.85
CA ILE A 334 26.34 6.08 4.68
C ILE A 334 25.99 4.68 4.20
N SER A 335 24.78 4.54 3.68
CA SER A 335 24.40 3.38 2.87
C SER A 335 23.96 3.88 1.49
N VAL A 336 24.59 3.33 0.47
CA VAL A 336 24.42 3.72 -0.92
C VAL A 336 23.98 2.47 -1.71
N GLY A 337 23.02 2.63 -2.60
CA GLY A 337 22.50 1.52 -3.41
C GLY A 337 20.99 1.34 -3.25
N ARG A 338 20.55 0.10 -3.13
CA ARG A 338 19.13 -0.23 -2.97
C ARG A 338 18.81 -0.69 -1.57
N VAL A 339 17.59 -0.38 -1.10
CA VAL A 339 17.12 -0.88 0.19
C VAL A 339 17.07 -2.40 0.15
N LYS A 340 17.90 -3.04 0.96
CA LYS A 340 17.88 -4.50 1.08
C LYS A 340 16.57 -4.93 1.73
N LYS A 341 15.83 -5.80 1.05
CA LYS A 341 14.65 -6.46 1.60
C LYS A 341 15.11 -7.52 2.59
N ASP A 342 15.29 -7.15 3.84
CA ASP A 342 15.68 -8.06 4.92
C ASP A 342 14.47 -8.84 5.49
N LEU A 343 14.73 -9.72 6.44
CA LEU A 343 13.69 -10.49 7.12
C LEU A 343 12.63 -9.57 7.78
N PHE A 344 13.04 -8.41 8.32
CA PHE A 344 12.12 -7.44 8.92
C PHE A 344 11.16 -6.85 7.90
N PHE A 345 11.63 -6.53 6.70
CA PHE A 345 10.80 -6.06 5.59
C PHE A 345 9.71 -7.10 5.24
N TYR A 346 10.09 -8.37 5.10
CA TYR A 346 9.12 -9.44 4.82
C TYR A 346 8.15 -9.69 5.98
N LEU A 347 8.63 -9.63 7.23
CA LEU A 347 7.76 -9.75 8.41
C LEU A 347 6.76 -8.59 8.52
N GLU A 348 7.15 -7.37 8.20
CA GLU A 348 6.26 -6.21 8.13
C GLU A 348 5.21 -6.37 7.03
N GLN A 349 5.61 -6.85 5.84
CA GLN A 349 4.67 -7.18 4.76
C GLN A 349 3.69 -8.28 5.17
N ILE A 350 4.16 -9.37 5.78
CA ILE A 350 3.30 -10.45 6.29
C ILE A 350 2.33 -9.90 7.34
N GLY A 351 2.79 -9.04 8.25
CA GLY A 351 1.95 -8.35 9.23
C GLY A 351 0.86 -7.50 8.58
N THR A 352 1.21 -6.77 7.53
CA THR A 352 0.26 -5.94 6.75
C THR A 352 -0.74 -6.80 5.99
N LEU A 353 -0.29 -7.86 5.33
CA LEU A 353 -1.16 -8.83 4.66
C LEU A 353 -2.10 -9.53 5.64
N ALA A 354 -1.62 -9.93 6.82
CA ALA A 354 -2.45 -10.51 7.86
C ALA A 354 -3.52 -9.53 8.37
N LYS A 355 -3.18 -8.24 8.53
CA LYS A 355 -4.15 -7.19 8.86
C LYS A 355 -5.18 -7.00 7.74
N ARG A 356 -4.76 -6.96 6.47
CA ARG A 356 -5.65 -6.88 5.30
C ARG A 356 -6.56 -8.10 5.23
N TYR A 357 -6.02 -9.32 5.40
CA TYR A 357 -6.79 -10.57 5.42
C TYR A 357 -7.85 -10.57 6.54
N LYS A 358 -7.50 -10.15 7.76
CA LYS A 358 -8.46 -10.02 8.88
C LYS A 358 -9.57 -9.01 8.62
N LYS A 359 -9.35 -8.00 7.77
CA LYS A 359 -10.40 -7.07 7.35
C LYS A 359 -11.42 -7.73 6.43
N VAL A 360 -10.98 -8.57 5.50
CA VAL A 360 -11.83 -9.26 4.49
C VAL A 360 -12.40 -10.57 4.99
N SER A 361 -11.73 -11.26 5.92
CA SER A 361 -12.16 -12.58 6.43
C SER A 361 -12.43 -12.58 7.93
N THR A 362 -13.18 -13.58 8.39
CA THR A 362 -13.32 -13.92 9.82
C THR A 362 -12.17 -14.83 10.25
N THR A 363 -11.99 -15.03 11.55
CA THR A 363 -10.98 -15.96 12.11
C THR A 363 -11.18 -17.41 11.62
N GLY A 364 -12.41 -17.78 11.23
CA GLY A 364 -12.72 -19.09 10.64
C GLY A 364 -12.62 -19.13 9.11
N GLY A 365 -11.95 -18.17 8.46
CA GLY A 365 -11.71 -18.16 7.01
C GLY A 365 -12.90 -17.73 6.15
N LYS A 366 -14.04 -17.35 6.74
CA LYS A 366 -15.21 -16.86 5.98
C LYS A 366 -15.02 -15.42 5.56
N VAL A 367 -15.35 -15.08 4.32
CA VAL A 367 -15.32 -13.71 3.81
C VAL A 367 -16.43 -12.87 4.48
N LYS A 368 -16.07 -11.67 4.95
CA LYS A 368 -17.05 -10.77 5.57
C LYS A 368 -17.95 -10.16 4.51
N ALA A 369 -19.27 -10.19 4.71
CA ALA A 369 -20.27 -9.65 3.77
C ALA A 369 -19.97 -8.19 3.37
N LYS A 370 -19.51 -7.36 4.29
CA LYS A 370 -19.13 -5.95 4.00
C LYS A 370 -17.95 -5.84 3.02
N SER A 371 -17.05 -6.81 3.00
CA SER A 371 -15.89 -6.83 2.09
C SER A 371 -16.27 -7.33 0.69
N VAL A 372 -17.39 -8.04 0.57
CA VAL A 372 -17.91 -8.59 -0.70
C VAL A 372 -18.76 -7.54 -1.43
N SER A 373 -19.40 -6.61 -0.72
CA SER A 373 -20.30 -5.63 -1.32
C SER A 373 -19.64 -4.74 -2.39
N GLY A 374 -18.35 -4.42 -2.25
CA GLY A 374 -17.60 -3.66 -3.24
C GLY A 374 -17.26 -4.43 -4.52
N VAL A 375 -17.21 -5.76 -4.44
CA VAL A 375 -16.90 -6.64 -5.59
C VAL A 375 -18.16 -6.97 -6.36
N ILE A 376 -19.32 -7.08 -5.69
CA ILE A 376 -20.62 -7.39 -6.30
C ILE A 376 -21.09 -6.26 -7.24
N SER A 377 -20.68 -5.01 -6.98
CA SER A 377 -21.12 -3.84 -7.75
C SER A 377 -20.59 -3.76 -9.18
N GLN A 378 -19.56 -4.53 -9.56
CA GLN A 378 -18.94 -4.44 -10.89
C GLN A 378 -19.21 -5.65 -11.82
N SER A 379 -19.39 -6.85 -11.31
CA SER A 379 -19.55 -8.05 -12.16
C SER A 379 -20.47 -9.13 -11.62
N GLY A 380 -21.11 -8.90 -10.47
CA GLY A 380 -21.89 -9.92 -9.78
C GLY A 380 -21.03 -10.92 -9.00
N MET A 381 -21.66 -11.83 -8.27
CA MET A 381 -21.02 -12.91 -7.53
C MET A 381 -21.49 -14.25 -8.05
N LYS A 382 -20.56 -15.16 -8.31
CA LYS A 382 -20.87 -16.56 -8.63
C LYS A 382 -20.45 -17.46 -7.48
N ILE A 383 -21.35 -18.34 -7.05
CA ILE A 383 -21.09 -19.39 -6.08
C ILE A 383 -21.18 -20.70 -6.83
N ASN A 384 -20.05 -21.35 -7.04
CA ASN A 384 -19.99 -22.64 -7.73
C ASN A 384 -20.12 -23.76 -6.70
N GLY A 385 -21.07 -24.68 -6.92
CA GLY A 385 -21.21 -25.93 -6.22
C GLY A 385 -20.87 -27.12 -7.13
N GLU A 386 -20.85 -28.33 -6.59
CA GLU A 386 -20.56 -29.56 -7.37
C GLU A 386 -21.54 -29.78 -8.53
N ASN A 387 -22.79 -29.35 -8.37
CA ASN A 387 -23.88 -29.65 -9.33
C ASN A 387 -24.50 -28.38 -9.93
N GLY A 388 -23.92 -27.22 -9.74
CA GLY A 388 -24.49 -25.99 -10.32
C GLY A 388 -23.88 -24.70 -9.76
N THR A 389 -24.39 -23.59 -10.26
CA THR A 389 -23.91 -22.23 -9.91
C THR A 389 -25.07 -21.36 -9.49
N VAL A 390 -24.87 -20.56 -8.42
CA VAL A 390 -25.75 -19.44 -8.07
C VAL A 390 -25.04 -18.16 -8.46
N SER A 391 -25.64 -17.38 -9.34
CA SER A 391 -25.11 -16.07 -9.78
C SER A 391 -25.98 -14.96 -9.18
N LEU A 392 -25.35 -14.02 -8.46
CA LEU A 392 -25.97 -12.79 -7.99
C LEU A 392 -25.45 -11.67 -8.90
N LEU A 393 -26.25 -11.24 -9.85
CA LEU A 393 -25.96 -10.13 -10.76
C LEU A 393 -26.60 -8.85 -10.24
N SER A 394 -26.32 -7.71 -10.83
CA SER A 394 -26.84 -6.42 -10.35
C SER A 394 -28.35 -6.39 -10.17
N ASP A 395 -29.10 -6.99 -11.10
CA ASP A 395 -30.57 -6.91 -11.17
C ASP A 395 -31.25 -8.29 -11.12
N ILE A 396 -30.49 -9.38 -11.06
CA ILE A 396 -31.02 -10.74 -11.19
C ILE A 396 -30.26 -11.75 -10.33
N ILE A 397 -30.98 -12.72 -9.80
CA ILE A 397 -30.44 -13.95 -9.18
C ILE A 397 -30.70 -15.10 -10.12
N GLU A 398 -29.67 -15.83 -10.48
CA GLU A 398 -29.76 -17.01 -11.33
C GLU A 398 -29.23 -18.24 -10.62
N VAL A 399 -29.92 -19.37 -10.77
CA VAL A 399 -29.41 -20.69 -10.41
C VAL A 399 -29.31 -21.50 -11.69
N SER A 400 -28.12 -22.01 -11.99
CA SER A 400 -27.84 -22.80 -13.18
C SER A 400 -27.27 -24.17 -12.81
N THR A 401 -27.59 -25.18 -13.63
CA THR A 401 -27.05 -26.54 -13.53
C THR A 401 -26.55 -26.92 -14.93
N ASP A 402 -25.33 -27.46 -15.02
CA ASP A 402 -24.69 -27.85 -16.28
C ASP A 402 -24.66 -26.74 -17.36
N GLY A 403 -24.59 -25.48 -16.91
CA GLY A 403 -24.58 -24.32 -17.79
C GLY A 403 -25.96 -23.76 -18.18
N ASP A 404 -27.05 -24.51 -17.91
CA ASP A 404 -28.41 -24.04 -18.17
C ASP A 404 -28.99 -23.30 -16.98
N VAL A 405 -29.61 -22.16 -17.22
CA VAL A 405 -30.31 -21.38 -16.18
C VAL A 405 -31.61 -22.10 -15.83
N LYS A 406 -31.73 -22.50 -14.56
CA LYS A 406 -32.90 -23.24 -14.04
C LYS A 406 -33.86 -22.34 -13.25
N THR A 407 -33.34 -21.28 -12.63
CA THR A 407 -34.18 -20.31 -11.90
C THR A 407 -33.63 -18.89 -12.11
N GLN A 408 -34.54 -17.96 -12.39
CA GLN A 408 -34.22 -16.52 -12.48
C GLN A 408 -35.22 -15.73 -11.63
N ILE A 409 -34.69 -14.82 -10.82
CA ILE A 409 -35.49 -13.89 -9.99
C ILE A 409 -34.88 -12.49 -10.14
N GLY A 410 -35.63 -11.55 -10.67
CA GLY A 410 -35.15 -10.18 -10.80
C GLY A 410 -35.60 -9.51 -12.09
N ASN A 411 -34.84 -8.50 -12.56
CA ASN A 411 -35.17 -7.75 -13.75
C ASN A 411 -34.48 -8.32 -14.98
N VAL A 412 -35.27 -8.78 -15.94
CA VAL A 412 -34.78 -9.24 -17.25
C VAL A 412 -35.36 -8.34 -18.33
N ASN A 413 -34.51 -7.61 -19.03
CA ASN A 413 -34.91 -6.68 -20.11
C ASN A 413 -35.97 -5.64 -19.68
N GLY A 414 -35.88 -5.13 -18.45
CA GLY A 414 -36.80 -4.11 -17.92
C GLY A 414 -38.07 -4.65 -17.31
N GLN A 415 -38.26 -5.96 -17.22
CA GLN A 415 -39.41 -6.61 -16.61
C GLN A 415 -38.97 -7.50 -15.44
N PHE A 416 -39.68 -7.39 -14.31
CA PHE A 416 -39.46 -8.30 -13.19
C PHE A 416 -39.98 -9.71 -13.55
N VAL A 417 -39.13 -10.69 -13.36
CA VAL A 417 -39.48 -12.10 -13.59
C VAL A 417 -39.13 -12.95 -12.37
N PHE A 418 -39.97 -13.94 -12.11
CA PHE A 418 -39.66 -15.13 -11.33
C PHE A 418 -39.91 -16.32 -12.26
N ASN A 419 -38.86 -16.98 -12.72
CA ASN A 419 -38.97 -18.06 -13.71
C ASN A 419 -38.22 -19.29 -13.22
N ILE A 420 -38.87 -20.45 -13.34
CA ILE A 420 -38.26 -21.77 -13.14
C ILE A 420 -38.42 -22.53 -14.45
N THR A 421 -37.31 -23.08 -14.97
CA THR A 421 -37.31 -23.88 -16.21
C THR A 421 -37.22 -25.37 -15.94
N ASP A 422 -37.89 -26.17 -16.78
CA ASP A 422 -37.75 -27.63 -16.81
C ASP A 422 -36.38 -28.04 -17.41
N ASN A 423 -36.12 -29.36 -17.43
CA ASN A 423 -34.87 -29.90 -17.99
C ASN A 423 -34.73 -29.70 -19.51
N ASN A 424 -35.79 -29.32 -20.20
CA ASN A 424 -35.80 -29.05 -21.64
C ASN A 424 -35.71 -27.55 -21.94
N GLY A 425 -35.49 -26.71 -20.91
CA GLY A 425 -35.38 -25.25 -21.04
C GLY A 425 -36.73 -24.53 -21.19
N ASN A 426 -37.88 -25.21 -21.02
CA ASN A 426 -39.18 -24.55 -21.06
C ASN A 426 -39.52 -23.97 -19.68
N SER A 427 -40.23 -22.85 -19.66
CA SER A 427 -40.72 -22.27 -18.40
C SER A 427 -41.78 -23.19 -17.77
N ALA A 428 -41.47 -23.73 -16.60
CA ALA A 428 -42.39 -24.55 -15.80
C ALA A 428 -43.22 -23.69 -14.83
N VAL A 429 -42.61 -22.65 -14.25
CA VAL A 429 -43.27 -21.64 -13.41
C VAL A 429 -42.82 -20.29 -13.86
N ASN A 430 -43.74 -19.35 -14.10
CA ASN A 430 -43.43 -17.97 -14.42
C ASN A 430 -44.40 -17.04 -13.69
N ILE A 431 -43.84 -16.04 -13.01
CA ILE A 431 -44.58 -14.89 -12.40
C ILE A 431 -44.10 -13.64 -13.07
N THR A 432 -45.03 -12.89 -13.68
CA THR A 432 -44.73 -11.64 -14.38
C THR A 432 -44.86 -10.42 -13.47
N ASP A 433 -44.35 -9.28 -13.92
CA ASP A 433 -44.47 -7.97 -13.27
C ASP A 433 -45.94 -7.54 -13.04
N LYS A 434 -46.88 -8.09 -13.81
CA LYS A 434 -48.33 -7.86 -13.65
C LYS A 434 -48.98 -8.79 -12.64
N GLY A 435 -48.22 -9.62 -11.96
CA GLY A 435 -48.68 -10.57 -10.97
C GLY A 435 -49.38 -11.81 -11.55
N ASN A 436 -49.30 -12.03 -12.88
CA ASN A 436 -49.79 -13.24 -13.49
C ASN A 436 -48.83 -14.39 -13.17
N MET A 437 -49.40 -15.51 -12.72
CA MET A 437 -48.67 -16.75 -12.45
C MET A 437 -49.09 -17.79 -13.44
N ASN A 438 -48.14 -18.36 -14.18
CA ASN A 438 -48.33 -19.44 -15.13
C ASN A 438 -47.60 -20.68 -14.65
N PHE A 439 -48.31 -21.80 -14.61
CA PHE A 439 -47.77 -23.13 -14.35
C PHE A 439 -47.94 -24.01 -15.60
N LYS A 440 -46.93 -24.80 -15.88
CA LYS A 440 -46.99 -25.83 -16.91
C LYS A 440 -46.81 -27.18 -16.21
N GLY A 441 -47.92 -27.94 -16.13
CA GLY A 441 -47.99 -29.23 -15.42
C GLY A 441 -49.11 -29.23 -14.41
N ASP A 442 -49.13 -30.25 -13.58
CA ASP A 442 -50.18 -30.45 -12.56
C ASP A 442 -49.92 -29.53 -11.36
N PHE A 443 -51.00 -28.97 -10.80
CA PHE A 443 -50.95 -28.17 -9.58
C PHE A 443 -51.71 -28.92 -8.49
N GLU A 444 -50.97 -29.36 -7.46
CA GLU A 444 -51.55 -30.05 -6.31
C GLU A 444 -51.60 -29.09 -5.10
N THR A 445 -52.76 -28.92 -4.54
CA THR A 445 -52.98 -28.10 -3.35
C THR A 445 -54.21 -28.58 -2.58
N GLU A 446 -54.15 -28.49 -1.27
CA GLU A 446 -55.30 -28.76 -0.41
C GLU A 446 -56.40 -27.72 -0.52
N LYS A 447 -56.04 -26.48 -0.90
CA LYS A 447 -56.94 -25.36 -0.99
C LYS A 447 -56.42 -24.33 -2.00
N LEU A 448 -57.27 -23.90 -2.91
CA LEU A 448 -57.03 -22.79 -3.84
C LEU A 448 -58.05 -21.65 -3.60
N SER A 449 -57.60 -20.44 -3.36
CA SER A 449 -58.45 -19.26 -3.24
C SER A 449 -58.32 -18.42 -4.50
N VAL A 450 -59.47 -18.07 -5.13
CA VAL A 450 -59.52 -17.22 -6.33
C VAL A 450 -60.54 -16.10 -6.07
N GLY A 451 -60.03 -14.92 -5.76
CA GLY A 451 -60.83 -13.83 -5.22
C GLY A 451 -61.50 -14.25 -3.90
N ASP A 452 -62.80 -14.08 -3.80
CA ASP A 452 -63.59 -14.44 -2.62
C ASP A 452 -64.00 -15.96 -2.64
N ASN A 453 -63.62 -16.70 -3.67
CA ASN A 453 -63.98 -18.09 -3.80
C ASN A 453 -62.83 -19.02 -3.32
N VAL A 454 -63.20 -20.05 -2.58
CA VAL A 454 -62.25 -21.08 -2.07
C VAL A 454 -62.62 -22.42 -2.72
N ILE A 455 -61.64 -22.99 -3.41
CA ILE A 455 -61.74 -24.30 -4.05
C ILE A 455 -61.07 -25.32 -3.14
N THR A 456 -61.80 -26.35 -2.74
CA THR A 456 -61.33 -27.45 -1.87
C THR A 456 -61.87 -28.77 -2.34
N GLN A 457 -61.39 -29.87 -1.77
CA GLN A 457 -62.04 -31.18 -1.86
C GLN A 457 -62.87 -31.45 -0.60
N ASP A 458 -63.98 -32.16 -0.73
CA ASP A 458 -64.70 -32.69 0.42
C ASP A 458 -64.12 -34.06 0.88
N SER A 459 -64.67 -34.62 1.96
CA SER A 459 -64.20 -35.89 2.54
C SER A 459 -64.28 -37.13 1.55
N ASN A 460 -64.93 -36.97 0.42
CA ASN A 460 -65.05 -38.00 -0.62
C ASN A 460 -64.17 -37.65 -1.85
N GLY A 461 -63.31 -36.65 -1.76
CA GLY A 461 -62.41 -36.20 -2.84
C GLY A 461 -63.11 -35.42 -3.96
N MET A 462 -64.34 -34.97 -3.75
CA MET A 462 -65.05 -34.14 -4.74
C MET A 462 -64.74 -32.69 -4.65
N LEU A 463 -64.59 -32.04 -5.81
CA LEU A 463 -64.24 -30.61 -5.90
C LEU A 463 -65.40 -29.72 -5.40
N CYS A 464 -65.11 -28.78 -4.54
CA CYS A 464 -66.08 -27.86 -3.96
C CYS A 464 -65.64 -26.41 -4.17
N ILE A 465 -66.55 -25.48 -4.45
CA ILE A 465 -66.31 -24.04 -4.38
C ILE A 465 -67.10 -23.51 -3.19
N ASN A 466 -66.44 -22.85 -2.26
CA ASN A 466 -67.03 -22.32 -1.02
C ASN A 466 -67.88 -23.35 -0.26
N GLY A 467 -67.38 -24.63 -0.22
CA GLY A 467 -68.01 -25.73 0.46
C GLY A 467 -69.21 -26.36 -0.31
N LYS A 468 -69.53 -25.92 -1.52
CA LYS A 468 -70.59 -26.52 -2.37
C LYS A 468 -69.93 -27.34 -3.47
N ARG A 469 -70.36 -28.60 -3.63
CA ARG A 469 -69.90 -29.50 -4.70
C ARG A 469 -70.12 -28.89 -6.08
N ILE A 470 -69.14 -29.05 -6.96
CA ILE A 470 -69.25 -28.75 -8.37
C ILE A 470 -69.76 -30.06 -9.03
N LEU A 471 -70.93 -30.02 -9.64
CA LEU A 471 -71.46 -31.10 -10.50
C LEU A 471 -70.87 -30.87 -11.90
N VAL A 472 -70.07 -31.81 -12.40
CA VAL A 472 -69.61 -31.81 -13.80
C VAL A 472 -70.72 -32.42 -14.62
N GLU A 473 -71.30 -31.71 -15.60
CA GLU A 473 -72.33 -32.27 -16.54
C GLU A 473 -71.72 -33.48 -17.26
N GLY A 474 -72.17 -34.66 -16.98
CA GLY A 474 -71.73 -35.89 -17.68
C GLY A 474 -71.71 -37.20 -16.85
N GLU A 475 -72.12 -37.13 -15.56
CA GLU A 475 -72.43 -38.38 -14.79
C GLU A 475 -73.92 -38.55 -14.55
#